data_39e398ec83823cf9fa2a8b83c5b9fc6a
#
_entry.id   39e398ec83823cf9fa2a8b83c5b9fc6a
#
_cell.length_a   1.000
_cell.length_b   1.000
_cell.length_c   1.000
_cell.angle_alpha   90.00
_cell.angle_beta   90.00
_cell.angle_gamma   90.00
#
_symmetry.space_group_name_H-M   'P 1'
#
loop_
_entity.id
_entity.type
_entity.pdbx_description
1 polymer ?
#
loop_
_entity_poly.entity_id
_entity_poly.type
_entity_poly.pdbx_seq_one_letter_code
_entity_poly.pdbx_strand_id
1 'polypeptide(L)'
;MRQPRIGTESAISMLMAEESTEEMASRLALAEVQIERSKVVMESLAGFCHALGQPAQVLLSSIELLKMPGTDPDLQKQVLDICYDAAVEIRSLLAQMKEKREYVAEAYLANNAKAGNMISLQEWRDKAPPQASWDNGGS
;
A
#
# COMPACT_ATOMS: atom_id res chain seq x y z
N MET A 1 35.44 41.01 44.68
CA MET A 1 34.05 40.96 44.13
C MET A 1 34.05 39.99 42.97
N ARG A 2 33.50 38.85 43.18
CA ARG A 2 33.26 37.89 42.09
C ARG A 2 31.96 38.24 41.39
N GLN A 3 32.03 38.61 40.13
CA GLN A 3 30.82 38.71 39.29
C GLN A 3 30.29 37.29 39.07
N PRO A 4 29.02 37.07 39.23
CA PRO A 4 28.42 35.76 38.95
C PRO A 4 28.55 35.45 37.45
N ARG A 5 29.12 34.33 37.13
CA ARG A 5 29.19 33.78 35.77
C ARG A 5 27.79 33.26 35.31
N ILE A 6 26.80 34.08 35.29
CA ILE A 6 25.43 33.71 34.93
C ILE A 6 25.21 33.75 33.41
N GLY A 7 26.13 34.40 32.63
CA GLY A 7 25.92 34.63 31.20
C GLY A 7 26.20 33.45 30.26
N THR A 8 27.15 32.57 30.59
CA THR A 8 27.60 31.51 29.68
C THR A 8 26.76 30.25 29.76
N GLU A 9 26.34 29.82 30.93
CA GLU A 9 25.47 28.63 31.09
C GLU A 9 24.06 28.91 30.56
N SER A 10 23.54 30.11 30.73
CA SER A 10 22.26 30.54 30.19
C SER A 10 22.26 30.61 28.66
N ALA A 11 23.35 31.08 28.04
CA ALA A 11 23.51 31.14 26.60
C ALA A 11 23.63 29.73 25.98
N ILE A 12 24.39 28.83 26.61
CA ILE A 12 24.50 27.42 26.18
C ILE A 12 23.17 26.68 26.31
N SER A 13 22.43 26.91 27.37
CA SER A 13 21.11 26.35 27.60
C SER A 13 20.10 26.87 26.57
N MET A 14 20.14 28.14 26.19
CA MET A 14 19.31 28.68 25.10
C MET A 14 19.69 28.11 23.74
N LEU A 15 20.96 27.96 23.41
CA LEU A 15 21.44 27.36 22.17
C LEU A 15 21.03 25.89 22.07
N MET A 16 21.13 25.12 23.14
CA MET A 16 20.65 23.74 23.21
C MET A 16 19.12 23.65 23.07
N ALA A 17 18.35 24.58 23.61
CA ALA A 17 16.90 24.66 23.46
C ALA A 17 16.51 25.03 22.03
N GLU A 18 17.24 25.89 21.33
CA GLU A 18 17.01 26.22 19.92
C GLU A 18 17.33 25.06 19.00
N GLU A 19 18.45 24.37 19.18
CA GLU A 19 18.80 23.13 18.44
C GLU A 19 17.75 22.06 18.67
N SER A 20 17.28 21.85 19.89
CA SER A 20 16.22 20.90 20.21
C SER A 20 14.89 21.27 19.54
N THR A 21 14.57 22.56 19.42
CA THR A 21 13.36 23.06 18.77
C THR A 21 13.43 22.89 17.25
N GLU A 22 14.57 23.17 16.63
CA GLU A 22 14.79 22.95 15.19
C GLU A 22 14.77 21.46 14.84
N GLU A 23 15.37 20.62 15.66
CA GLU A 23 15.35 19.16 15.49
C GLU A 23 13.93 18.61 15.61
N MET A 24 13.16 19.07 16.60
CA MET A 24 11.75 18.73 16.76
C MET A 24 10.91 19.21 15.57
N ALA A 25 11.12 20.42 15.08
CA ALA A 25 10.44 20.95 13.91
C ALA A 25 10.75 20.15 12.65
N SER A 26 12.01 19.74 12.45
CA SER A 26 12.42 18.87 11.34
C SER A 26 11.77 17.49 11.42
N ARG A 27 11.70 16.91 12.61
CA ARG A 27 11.05 15.62 12.86
C ARG A 27 9.55 15.70 12.60
N LEU A 28 8.92 16.79 13.03
CA LEU A 28 7.50 17.03 12.80
C LEU A 28 7.19 17.15 11.31
N ALA A 29 7.97 17.94 10.58
CA ALA A 29 7.83 18.09 9.13
C ALA A 29 8.01 16.76 8.37
N LEU A 30 8.98 15.94 8.76
CA LEU A 30 9.19 14.60 8.23
C LEU A 30 7.99 13.67 8.52
N ALA A 31 7.48 13.72 9.75
CA ALA A 31 6.32 12.93 10.14
C ALA A 31 5.06 13.34 9.37
N GLU A 32 4.84 14.63 9.16
CA GLU A 32 3.73 15.14 8.33
C GLU A 32 3.83 14.66 6.89
N VAL A 33 5.00 14.70 6.26
CA VAL A 33 5.24 14.19 4.92
C VAL A 33 4.98 12.69 4.85
N GLN A 34 5.38 11.93 5.85
CA GLN A 34 5.13 10.48 5.90
C GLN A 34 3.65 10.15 6.07
N ILE A 35 2.95 10.88 6.91
CA ILE A 35 1.50 10.75 7.09
C ILE A 35 0.77 11.06 5.78
N GLU A 36 1.12 12.14 5.11
CA GLU A 36 0.50 12.50 3.83
C GLU A 36 0.76 11.45 2.75
N ARG A 37 1.98 10.93 2.65
CA ARG A 37 2.32 9.82 1.74
C ARG A 37 1.52 8.55 2.05
N SER A 38 1.41 8.20 3.32
CA SER A 38 0.62 7.05 3.75
C SER A 38 -0.85 7.21 3.41
N LYS A 39 -1.38 8.41 3.58
CA LYS A 39 -2.77 8.75 3.22
C LYS A 39 -3.00 8.57 1.72
N VAL A 40 -2.13 9.09 0.87
CA VAL A 40 -2.22 8.93 -0.60
C VAL A 40 -2.16 7.46 -1.00
N VAL A 41 -1.28 6.67 -0.40
CA VAL A 41 -1.19 5.22 -0.64
C VAL A 41 -2.47 4.52 -0.22
N MET A 42 -3.02 4.84 0.96
CA MET A 42 -4.27 4.25 1.45
C MET A 42 -5.47 4.62 0.59
N GLU A 43 -5.57 5.87 0.15
CA GLU A 43 -6.62 6.32 -0.78
C GLU A 43 -6.52 5.62 -2.13
N SER A 44 -5.31 5.46 -2.66
CA SER A 44 -5.06 4.72 -3.89
C SER A 44 -5.44 3.24 -3.75
N LEU A 45 -5.08 2.61 -2.63
CA LEU A 45 -5.45 1.23 -2.32
C LEU A 45 -6.97 1.06 -2.21
N ALA A 46 -7.66 1.97 -1.53
CA ALA A 46 -9.11 1.97 -1.42
C ALA A 46 -9.77 2.09 -2.80
N GLY A 47 -9.25 2.95 -3.67
CA GLY A 47 -9.70 3.09 -5.05
C GLY A 47 -9.54 1.80 -5.86
N PHE A 48 -8.41 1.11 -5.73
CA PHE A 48 -8.18 -0.18 -6.37
C PHE A 48 -9.10 -1.28 -5.82
N CYS A 49 -9.29 -1.34 -4.50
CA CYS A 49 -10.21 -2.30 -3.89
C CYS A 49 -11.65 -2.09 -4.38
N HIS A 50 -12.09 -0.84 -4.49
CA HIS A 50 -13.41 -0.51 -5.06
C HIS A 50 -13.50 -0.92 -6.54
N ALA A 51 -12.50 -0.58 -7.33
CA ALA A 51 -12.45 -0.92 -8.75
C ALA A 51 -12.42 -2.44 -8.99
N LEU A 52 -11.72 -3.21 -8.15
CA LEU A 52 -11.71 -4.68 -8.20
C LEU A 52 -13.05 -5.30 -7.75
N GLY A 53 -13.71 -4.67 -6.80
CA GLY A 53 -14.99 -5.15 -6.27
C GLY A 53 -16.09 -5.21 -7.32
N GLN A 54 -16.12 -4.28 -8.26
CA GLN A 54 -17.12 -4.24 -9.32
C GLN A 54 -17.05 -5.43 -10.28
N PRO A 55 -15.92 -5.71 -10.96
CA PRO A 55 -15.84 -6.88 -11.84
C PRO A 55 -15.91 -8.20 -11.07
N ALA A 56 -15.43 -8.24 -9.83
CA ALA A 56 -15.57 -9.42 -8.98
C ALA A 56 -17.04 -9.73 -8.67
N GLN A 57 -17.86 -8.71 -8.41
CA GLN A 57 -19.29 -8.87 -8.19
C GLN A 57 -20.01 -9.34 -9.46
N VAL A 58 -19.66 -8.79 -10.61
CA VAL A 58 -20.20 -9.23 -11.92
C VAL A 58 -19.84 -10.69 -12.17
N LEU A 59 -18.60 -11.08 -11.91
CA LEU A 59 -18.13 -12.46 -12.06
C LEU A 59 -18.92 -13.43 -11.16
N LEU A 60 -19.08 -13.08 -9.89
CA LEU A 60 -19.81 -13.89 -8.92
C LEU A 60 -21.28 -14.07 -9.33
N SER A 61 -21.97 -12.99 -9.65
CA SER A 61 -23.36 -13.01 -10.10
C SER A 61 -23.54 -13.82 -11.39
N SER A 62 -22.60 -13.72 -12.31
CA SER A 62 -22.60 -14.48 -13.55
C SER A 62 -22.42 -15.98 -13.31
N ILE A 63 -21.54 -16.37 -12.41
CA ILE A 63 -21.34 -17.77 -12.02
C ILE A 63 -22.60 -18.32 -11.32
N GLU A 64 -23.23 -17.55 -10.45
CA GLU A 64 -24.48 -17.92 -9.80
C GLU A 64 -25.58 -18.20 -10.83
N LEU A 65 -25.67 -17.32 -11.84
CA LEU A 65 -26.63 -17.51 -12.94
C LEU A 65 -26.36 -18.80 -13.74
N LEU A 66 -25.08 -19.12 -14.01
CA LEU A 66 -24.68 -20.36 -14.69
C LEU A 66 -25.00 -21.62 -13.89
N LYS A 67 -25.04 -21.52 -12.56
CA LYS A 67 -25.39 -22.64 -11.67
C LYS A 67 -26.90 -22.90 -11.61
N MET A 68 -27.72 -21.98 -12.09
CA MET A 68 -29.17 -22.20 -12.11
C MET A 68 -29.56 -23.30 -13.10
N PRO A 69 -30.41 -24.26 -12.69
CA PRO A 69 -30.87 -25.30 -13.59
C PRO A 69 -31.79 -24.73 -14.68
N GLY A 70 -31.68 -25.25 -15.88
CA GLY A 70 -32.56 -24.85 -17.00
C GLY A 70 -32.16 -23.59 -17.73
N THR A 71 -30.93 -23.12 -17.55
CA THR A 71 -30.41 -21.96 -18.27
C THR A 71 -30.25 -22.28 -19.77
N ASP A 72 -30.78 -21.39 -20.62
CA ASP A 72 -30.70 -21.50 -22.07
C ASP A 72 -29.22 -21.50 -22.54
N PRO A 73 -28.84 -22.36 -23.52
CA PRO A 73 -27.46 -22.39 -24.05
C PRO A 73 -26.95 -21.06 -24.61
N ASP A 74 -27.79 -20.28 -25.25
CA ASP A 74 -27.44 -18.95 -25.77
C ASP A 74 -27.16 -17.96 -24.63
N LEU A 75 -27.97 -18.02 -23.58
CA LEU A 75 -27.72 -17.23 -22.36
C LEU A 75 -26.44 -17.68 -21.64
N GLN A 76 -26.17 -18.98 -21.57
CA GLN A 76 -24.93 -19.49 -21.00
C GLN A 76 -23.70 -18.93 -21.72
N LYS A 77 -23.74 -18.87 -23.04
CA LYS A 77 -22.65 -18.30 -23.84
C LYS A 77 -22.44 -16.81 -23.55
N GLN A 78 -23.53 -16.04 -23.50
CA GLN A 78 -23.46 -14.61 -23.18
C GLN A 78 -22.91 -14.37 -21.77
N VAL A 79 -23.33 -15.16 -20.80
CA VAL A 79 -22.85 -15.06 -19.42
C VAL A 79 -21.37 -15.43 -19.31
N LEU A 80 -20.89 -16.43 -20.06
CA LEU A 80 -19.48 -16.78 -20.14
C LEU A 80 -18.63 -15.65 -20.74
N ASP A 81 -19.13 -14.95 -21.75
CA ASP A 81 -18.46 -13.80 -22.33
C ASP A 81 -18.35 -12.65 -21.29
N ILE A 82 -19.41 -12.42 -20.52
CA ILE A 82 -19.40 -11.45 -19.42
C ILE A 82 -18.39 -11.86 -18.33
N CYS A 83 -18.31 -13.15 -17.97
CA CYS A 83 -17.31 -13.66 -17.03
C CYS A 83 -15.90 -13.42 -17.54
N TYR A 84 -15.65 -13.68 -18.81
CA TYR A 84 -14.36 -13.48 -19.43
C TYR A 84 -13.94 -12.00 -19.39
N ASP A 85 -14.83 -11.10 -19.77
CA ASP A 85 -14.57 -9.65 -19.76
C ASP A 85 -14.29 -9.16 -18.34
N ALA A 86 -15.06 -9.60 -17.34
CA ALA A 86 -14.82 -9.27 -15.94
C ALA A 86 -13.47 -9.79 -15.44
N ALA A 87 -13.07 -11.00 -15.82
CA ALA A 87 -11.77 -11.57 -15.48
C ALA A 87 -10.61 -10.81 -16.13
N VAL A 88 -10.76 -10.38 -17.38
CA VAL A 88 -9.78 -9.54 -18.08
C VAL A 88 -9.63 -8.19 -17.41
N GLU A 89 -10.72 -7.58 -16.98
CA GLU A 89 -10.70 -6.31 -16.24
C GLU A 89 -9.97 -6.45 -14.91
N ILE A 90 -10.25 -7.49 -14.13
CA ILE A 90 -9.53 -7.79 -12.89
C ILE A 90 -8.03 -7.94 -13.14
N ARG A 91 -7.64 -8.68 -14.17
CA ARG A 91 -6.24 -8.84 -14.55
C ARG A 91 -5.57 -7.50 -14.88
N SER A 92 -6.25 -6.64 -15.63
CA SER A 92 -5.76 -5.31 -15.99
C SER A 92 -5.57 -4.43 -14.75
N LEU A 93 -6.53 -4.42 -13.84
CA LEU A 93 -6.45 -3.66 -12.59
C LEU A 93 -5.30 -4.15 -11.70
N LEU A 94 -5.10 -5.45 -11.60
CA LEU A 94 -3.97 -6.03 -10.86
C LEU A 94 -2.63 -5.67 -11.47
N ALA A 95 -2.52 -5.64 -12.81
CA ALA A 95 -1.31 -5.20 -13.49
C ALA A 95 -0.99 -3.72 -13.21
N GLN A 96 -1.99 -2.85 -13.26
CA GLN A 96 -1.85 -1.43 -12.91
C GLN A 96 -1.43 -1.23 -11.46
N MET A 97 -2.00 -2.01 -10.53
CA MET A 97 -1.64 -1.97 -9.12
C MET A 97 -0.20 -2.41 -8.87
N LYS A 98 0.25 -3.44 -9.59
CA LYS A 98 1.64 -3.90 -9.56
C LYS A 98 2.61 -2.82 -10.05
N GLU A 99 2.33 -2.20 -11.17
CA GLU A 99 3.14 -1.12 -11.74
C GLU A 99 3.25 0.09 -10.80
N LYS A 100 2.12 0.53 -10.22
CA LYS A 100 2.12 1.61 -9.23
C LYS A 100 2.90 1.25 -7.97
N ARG A 101 2.82 0.00 -7.51
CA ARG A 101 3.59 -0.48 -6.36
C ARG A 101 5.08 -0.44 -6.63
N GLU A 102 5.52 -0.87 -7.81
CA GLU A 102 6.92 -0.82 -8.22
C GLU A 102 7.43 0.62 -8.27
N TYR A 103 6.66 1.53 -8.85
CA TYR A 103 6.99 2.96 -8.90
C TYR A 103 7.13 3.57 -7.50
N VAL A 104 6.20 3.28 -6.59
CA VAL A 104 6.26 3.77 -5.20
C VAL A 104 7.44 3.17 -4.45
N ALA A 105 7.73 1.88 -4.66
CA ALA A 105 8.87 1.21 -4.05
C ALA A 105 10.19 1.78 -4.55
N GLU A 106 10.34 2.02 -5.84
CA GLU A 106 11.53 2.66 -6.42
C GLU A 106 11.75 4.08 -5.90
N ALA A 107 10.69 4.88 -5.84
CA ALA A 107 10.75 6.23 -5.29
C ALA A 107 11.11 6.22 -3.79
N TYR A 108 10.60 5.25 -3.05
CA TYR A 108 10.93 5.04 -1.63
C TYR A 108 12.38 4.59 -1.44
N LEU A 109 12.85 3.67 -2.27
CA LEU A 109 14.23 3.18 -2.29
C LEU A 109 15.22 4.30 -2.63
N ALA A 110 14.94 5.09 -3.66
CA ALA A 110 15.77 6.22 -4.07
C ALA A 110 15.90 7.29 -2.98
N ASN A 111 14.83 7.54 -2.23
CA ASN A 111 14.81 8.53 -1.14
C ASN A 111 15.41 8.00 0.18
N ASN A 112 15.37 6.69 0.42
CA ASN A 112 15.81 6.05 1.66
C ASN A 112 17.11 5.25 1.52
N ALA A 113 17.74 5.21 0.36
CA ALA A 113 19.05 4.59 0.17
C ALA A 113 20.15 5.16 1.11
N LYS A 114 19.91 6.36 1.67
CA LYS A 114 20.75 6.99 2.68
C LYS A 114 20.46 6.56 4.12
N ALA A 115 19.37 5.87 4.40
CA ALA A 115 18.91 5.61 5.77
C ALA A 115 19.26 4.20 6.31
N GLY A 116 19.80 3.31 5.50
CA GLY A 116 20.40 2.02 5.95
C GLY A 116 19.45 1.01 6.61
N ASN A 117 18.15 1.30 6.70
CA ASN A 117 17.18 0.54 7.47
C ASN A 117 16.03 -0.01 6.64
N MET A 118 16.31 -0.49 5.44
CA MET A 118 15.24 -1.09 4.64
C MET A 118 15.26 -2.61 4.73
N ILE A 119 14.19 -3.14 5.30
CA ILE A 119 13.80 -4.53 5.07
C ILE A 119 13.48 -4.66 3.59
N SER A 120 14.31 -5.39 2.84
CA SER A 120 14.06 -5.60 1.42
C SER A 120 12.74 -6.36 1.26
N LEU A 121 11.98 -6.04 0.20
CA LEU A 121 10.76 -6.80 -0.16
C LEU A 121 11.05 -8.31 -0.32
N GLN A 122 12.30 -8.65 -0.64
CA GLN A 122 12.80 -10.01 -0.70
C GLN A 122 12.77 -10.67 0.68
N GLU A 123 13.27 -9.97 1.69
CA GLU A 123 13.28 -10.43 3.09
C GLU A 123 11.87 -10.61 3.66
N TRP A 124 10.94 -9.74 3.25
CA TRP A 124 9.54 -9.86 3.62
C TRP A 124 8.88 -11.07 2.93
N ARG A 125 9.23 -11.35 1.68
CA ARG A 125 8.75 -12.52 0.94
C ARG A 125 9.26 -13.81 1.57
N ASP A 126 10.52 -13.83 2.01
CA ASP A 126 11.16 -15.01 2.63
C ASP A 126 10.62 -15.27 4.05
N LYS A 127 10.11 -14.24 4.72
CA LYS A 127 9.45 -14.34 6.04
C LYS A 127 7.94 -14.52 5.97
N ALA A 128 7.34 -14.40 4.79
CA ALA A 128 5.91 -14.68 4.61
C ALA A 128 5.65 -16.16 4.93
N PRO A 129 4.61 -16.49 5.71
CA PRO A 129 4.26 -17.87 5.94
C PRO A 129 4.01 -18.56 4.59
N PRO A 130 4.40 -19.84 4.45
CA PRO A 130 4.14 -20.56 3.23
C PRO A 130 2.66 -20.42 2.90
N GLN A 131 2.38 -19.96 1.70
CA GLN A 131 1.00 -19.85 1.23
C GLN A 131 0.38 -21.23 1.42
N ALA A 132 -0.67 -21.28 2.22
CA ALA A 132 -1.45 -22.49 2.38
C ALA A 132 -1.79 -22.95 0.97
N SER A 133 -1.23 -24.07 0.57
CA SER A 133 -1.62 -24.73 -0.66
C SER A 133 -3.11 -24.99 -0.51
N TRP A 134 -3.90 -24.29 -1.28
CA TRP A 134 -5.28 -24.68 -1.48
C TRP A 134 -5.24 -25.96 -2.29
N ASP A 135 -4.85 -27.04 -1.65
CA ASP A 135 -5.12 -28.37 -2.17
C ASP A 135 -6.63 -28.46 -2.28
N ASN A 136 -7.09 -28.26 -3.49
CA ASN A 136 -8.39 -28.70 -3.91
C ASN A 136 -8.42 -30.21 -3.66
N GLY A 137 -8.80 -30.60 -2.46
CA GLY A 137 -9.27 -31.95 -2.18
C GLY A 137 -10.51 -32.18 -3.03
N GLY A 138 -10.30 -32.32 -4.34
CA GLY A 138 -11.28 -32.81 -5.26
C GLY A 138 -11.35 -34.31 -5.12
N SER A 139 -12.37 -34.76 -4.58
CA SER A 139 -12.91 -36.11 -4.86
C SER A 139 -14.31 -36.00 -5.37
#